data_b8a9732c6d458a3a48593be748b88a4b
#
_entry.id   b8a9732c6d458a3a48593be748b88a4b
#
_cell.length_a   1.000
_cell.length_b   1.000
_cell.length_c   1.000
_cell.angle_alpha   90.00
_cell.angle_beta   90.00
_cell.angle_gamma   90.00
#
_symmetry.space_group_name_H-M   'P 1'
#
loop_
_entity.id
_entity.type
_entity.pdbx_description
1 polymer ?
#
loop_
_entity_poly.entity_id
_entity_poly.type
_entity_poly.pdbx_seq_one_letter_code
_entity_poly.pdbx_strand_id
1 'polypeptide(L)'
;MSTQAVAAVASEVVAGLLGAGFNGAVRLPGEVEYDEQRRSVIPSVDSRPLMVAEAYGRTDVQAAVRTAREYGVPLAVQATGHGTRVPADGGILLKTTAMTSLLIDPERRIAKVAPGVRWGAVLDAARQFGLAPLSGSHRDVGVTGYTLGGGVGWLARKYGFAADSVVRAEVVTADGRVVTASAEQHPDLFWAIRGGTGNFGVVTSLEFRLHPVRQVHAGIVYYGIDRAAAILRRYRDWTATVPNELSTAVVLTRVP
;
A
#
# COMPACT_ATOMS: atom_id res chain seq x y z
N MET A 1 -14.47 20.32 -20.37
CA MET A 1 -14.75 21.49 -19.50
C MET A 1 -13.65 22.53 -19.73
N SER A 2 -13.98 23.84 -19.67
CA SER A 2 -12.96 24.89 -19.72
C SER A 2 -12.10 24.87 -18.44
N THR A 3 -10.86 25.40 -18.52
CA THR A 3 -9.97 25.52 -17.35
C THR A 3 -10.64 26.28 -16.19
N GLN A 4 -11.44 27.29 -16.52
CA GLN A 4 -12.16 28.10 -15.53
C GLN A 4 -13.28 27.30 -14.83
N ALA A 5 -13.98 26.42 -15.54
CA ALA A 5 -14.99 25.55 -14.95
C ALA A 5 -14.37 24.49 -14.02
N VAL A 6 -13.20 23.94 -14.40
CA VAL A 6 -12.47 22.99 -13.53
C VAL A 6 -12.00 23.67 -12.24
N ALA A 7 -11.49 24.91 -12.34
CA ALA A 7 -11.05 25.67 -11.15
C ALA A 7 -12.22 25.99 -10.19
N ALA A 8 -13.42 26.31 -10.73
CA ALA A 8 -14.61 26.57 -9.91
C ALA A 8 -15.03 25.30 -9.14
N VAL A 9 -15.12 24.14 -9.83
CA VAL A 9 -15.42 22.85 -9.18
C VAL A 9 -14.38 22.51 -8.11
N ALA A 10 -13.10 22.70 -8.39
CA ALA A 10 -12.05 22.44 -7.42
C ALA A 10 -12.22 23.29 -6.15
N SER A 11 -12.55 24.58 -6.30
CA SER A 11 -12.78 25.48 -5.17
C SER A 11 -13.98 25.07 -4.30
N GLU A 12 -15.07 24.63 -4.91
CA GLU A 12 -16.25 24.12 -4.19
C GLU A 12 -15.93 22.83 -3.43
N VAL A 13 -15.23 21.88 -4.06
CA VAL A 13 -14.83 20.63 -3.42
C VAL A 13 -13.84 20.87 -2.26
N VAL A 14 -12.91 21.84 -2.40
CA VAL A 14 -12.01 22.23 -1.31
C VAL A 14 -12.79 22.82 -0.13
N ALA A 15 -13.74 23.74 -0.40
CA ALA A 15 -14.56 24.32 0.66
C ALA A 15 -15.38 23.24 1.39
N GLY A 16 -15.98 22.29 0.64
CA GLY A 16 -16.67 21.13 1.20
C GLY A 16 -15.75 20.25 2.04
N LEU A 17 -14.53 19.97 1.57
CA LEU A 17 -13.55 19.15 2.28
C LEU A 17 -13.17 19.79 3.63
N LEU A 18 -12.87 21.08 3.65
CA LEU A 18 -12.54 21.81 4.87
C LEU A 18 -13.77 21.91 5.80
N GLY A 19 -14.96 22.16 5.25
CA GLY A 19 -16.22 22.17 5.99
C GLY A 19 -16.59 20.82 6.61
N ALA A 20 -16.16 19.72 6.00
CA ALA A 20 -16.29 18.35 6.55
C ALA A 20 -15.30 18.03 7.67
N GLY A 21 -14.45 18.98 8.07
CA GLY A 21 -13.47 18.83 9.15
C GLY A 21 -12.14 18.22 8.74
N PHE A 22 -11.75 18.35 7.48
CA PHE A 22 -10.41 17.98 7.03
C PHE A 22 -9.37 18.96 7.60
N ASN A 23 -8.37 18.42 8.31
CA ASN A 23 -7.30 19.19 8.94
C ASN A 23 -5.93 18.98 8.28
N GLY A 24 -5.86 18.13 7.27
CA GLY A 24 -4.66 17.85 6.53
C GLY A 24 -4.29 18.94 5.52
N ALA A 25 -3.20 18.74 4.80
CA ALA A 25 -2.76 19.67 3.78
C ALA A 25 -3.52 19.45 2.45
N VAL A 26 -3.91 20.54 1.79
CA VAL A 26 -4.52 20.52 0.44
C VAL A 26 -3.59 21.26 -0.52
N ARG A 27 -3.36 20.67 -1.70
CA ARG A 27 -2.56 21.26 -2.77
C ARG A 27 -3.37 21.31 -4.06
N LEU A 28 -3.28 22.42 -4.78
CA LEU A 28 -4.04 22.70 -5.99
C LEU A 28 -3.15 22.77 -7.22
N PRO A 29 -3.68 22.49 -8.42
CA PRO A 29 -2.96 22.68 -9.66
C PRO A 29 -2.34 24.08 -9.77
N GLY A 30 -1.06 24.14 -10.14
CA GLY A 30 -0.28 25.38 -10.20
C GLY A 30 0.66 25.59 -8.99
N GLU A 31 0.51 24.84 -7.92
CA GLU A 31 1.46 24.82 -6.80
C GLU A 31 2.59 23.81 -7.07
N VAL A 32 3.81 24.12 -6.62
CA VAL A 32 4.97 23.24 -6.80
C VAL A 32 4.76 21.92 -6.08
N GLU A 33 4.25 21.95 -4.86
CA GLU A 33 3.97 20.79 -4.04
C GLU A 33 2.88 19.90 -4.63
N TYR A 34 1.91 20.46 -5.37
CA TYR A 34 0.92 19.67 -6.10
C TYR A 34 1.61 18.80 -7.15
N ASP A 35 2.49 19.36 -7.96
CA ASP A 35 3.19 18.63 -9.00
C ASP A 35 4.14 17.56 -8.44
N GLU A 36 4.72 17.77 -7.27
CA GLU A 36 5.53 16.79 -6.58
C GLU A 36 4.68 15.64 -6.01
N GLN A 37 3.59 15.96 -5.33
CA GLN A 37 2.80 14.98 -4.58
C GLN A 37 1.83 14.15 -5.43
N ARG A 38 1.36 14.67 -6.58
CA ARG A 38 0.50 13.91 -7.50
C ARG A 38 1.23 12.78 -8.23
N ARG A 39 2.56 12.83 -8.28
CA ARG A 39 3.38 11.81 -8.95
C ARG A 39 3.34 10.48 -8.21
N SER A 40 3.39 9.41 -8.99
CA SER A 40 3.64 8.06 -8.47
C SER A 40 5.08 7.63 -8.76
N VAL A 41 5.49 6.48 -8.21
CA VAL A 41 6.77 5.85 -8.55
C VAL A 41 6.78 5.32 -9.99
N ILE A 42 5.60 5.19 -10.61
CA ILE A 42 5.44 4.70 -11.99
C ILE A 42 5.39 5.91 -12.95
N PRO A 43 6.46 6.21 -13.71
CA PRO A 43 6.53 7.44 -14.51
C PRO A 43 5.50 7.51 -15.64
N SER A 44 4.99 6.37 -16.11
CA SER A 44 3.96 6.30 -17.15
C SER A 44 2.55 6.66 -16.68
N VAL A 45 2.33 6.83 -15.36
CA VAL A 45 1.06 7.24 -14.79
C VAL A 45 1.15 8.70 -14.35
N ASP A 46 0.66 9.62 -15.17
CA ASP A 46 0.63 11.06 -14.91
C ASP A 46 -0.77 11.48 -14.42
N SER A 47 -1.00 11.45 -13.12
CA SER A 47 -2.27 11.81 -12.51
C SER A 47 -2.51 13.32 -12.52
N ARG A 48 -3.75 13.73 -12.83
CA ARG A 48 -4.21 15.13 -12.83
C ARG A 48 -5.47 15.29 -11.96
N PRO A 49 -5.34 15.13 -10.63
CA PRO A 49 -6.47 15.29 -9.73
C PRO A 49 -6.92 16.75 -9.65
N LEU A 50 -8.15 16.99 -9.19
CA LEU A 50 -8.63 18.33 -8.84
C LEU A 50 -7.80 18.93 -7.69
N MET A 51 -7.39 18.07 -6.75
CA MET A 51 -6.54 18.42 -5.63
C MET A 51 -5.78 17.20 -5.13
N VAL A 52 -4.66 17.43 -4.47
CA VAL A 52 -3.98 16.47 -3.60
C VAL A 52 -4.31 16.84 -2.15
N ALA A 53 -4.90 15.90 -1.41
CA ALA A 53 -5.26 16.07 -0.01
C ALA A 53 -4.42 15.10 0.85
N GLU A 54 -3.54 15.60 1.70
CA GLU A 54 -2.71 14.77 2.59
C GLU A 54 -3.38 14.64 3.96
N ALA A 55 -3.83 13.43 4.28
CA ALA A 55 -4.49 13.11 5.55
C ALA A 55 -3.47 12.89 6.66
N TYR A 56 -3.76 13.43 7.85
CA TYR A 56 -2.97 13.23 9.08
C TYR A 56 -3.60 12.20 10.00
N GLY A 57 -4.88 11.87 9.78
CA GLY A 57 -5.61 10.93 10.62
C GLY A 57 -6.88 10.37 9.97
N ARG A 58 -7.53 9.49 10.72
CA ARG A 58 -8.78 8.86 10.31
C ARG A 58 -9.90 9.84 9.98
N THR A 59 -10.01 10.92 10.75
CA THR A 59 -11.03 11.96 10.53
C THR A 59 -10.86 12.66 9.19
N ASP A 60 -9.62 12.90 8.76
CA ASP A 60 -9.34 13.46 7.44
C ASP A 60 -9.74 12.49 6.33
N VAL A 61 -9.47 11.20 6.51
CA VAL A 61 -9.91 10.16 5.56
C VAL A 61 -11.44 10.14 5.46
N GLN A 62 -12.17 10.23 6.60
CA GLN A 62 -13.63 10.30 6.60
C GLN A 62 -14.15 11.55 5.88
N ALA A 63 -13.53 12.71 6.13
CA ALA A 63 -13.89 13.97 5.47
C ALA A 63 -13.70 13.83 3.94
N ALA A 64 -12.56 13.31 3.49
CA ALA A 64 -12.29 13.13 2.06
C ALA A 64 -13.29 12.17 1.38
N VAL A 65 -13.63 11.04 2.02
CA VAL A 65 -14.61 10.09 1.50
C VAL A 65 -16.00 10.72 1.38
N ARG A 66 -16.45 11.42 2.42
CA ARG A 66 -17.76 12.10 2.42
C ARG A 66 -17.84 13.19 1.37
N THR A 67 -16.81 14.02 1.28
CA THR A 67 -16.73 15.08 0.26
C THR A 67 -16.72 14.51 -1.16
N ALA A 68 -15.91 13.49 -1.43
CA ALA A 68 -15.90 12.84 -2.74
C ALA A 68 -17.28 12.32 -3.13
N ARG A 69 -18.00 11.72 -2.19
CA ARG A 69 -19.36 11.23 -2.39
C ARG A 69 -20.38 12.36 -2.60
N GLU A 70 -20.32 13.41 -1.80
CA GLU A 70 -21.25 14.56 -1.84
C GLU A 70 -21.14 15.31 -3.17
N TYR A 71 -19.92 15.55 -3.63
CA TYR A 71 -19.66 16.27 -4.87
C TYR A 71 -19.60 15.36 -6.11
N GLY A 72 -19.77 14.04 -5.95
CA GLY A 72 -19.74 13.09 -7.06
C GLY A 72 -18.39 13.01 -7.79
N VAL A 73 -17.28 13.30 -7.11
CA VAL A 73 -15.93 13.26 -7.69
C VAL A 73 -15.21 11.97 -7.33
N PRO A 74 -14.33 11.45 -8.21
CA PRO A 74 -13.51 10.28 -7.91
C PRO A 74 -12.61 10.49 -6.67
N LEU A 75 -12.39 9.42 -5.90
CA LEU A 75 -11.43 9.39 -4.81
C LEU A 75 -10.37 8.33 -5.11
N ALA A 76 -9.12 8.75 -5.26
CA ALA A 76 -7.98 7.85 -5.34
C ALA A 76 -7.16 7.93 -4.05
N VAL A 77 -6.65 6.79 -3.57
CA VAL A 77 -5.84 6.72 -2.34
C VAL A 77 -4.42 6.30 -2.69
N GLN A 78 -3.45 7.07 -2.21
CA GLN A 78 -2.04 6.79 -2.46
C GLN A 78 -1.19 7.02 -1.21
N ALA A 79 -0.47 5.99 -0.77
CA ALA A 79 0.64 6.16 0.17
C ALA A 79 1.93 6.43 -0.62
N THR A 80 2.73 5.40 -0.92
CA THR A 80 4.02 5.56 -1.62
C THR A 80 3.93 5.58 -3.15
N GLY A 81 2.81 5.15 -3.73
CA GLY A 81 2.60 5.15 -5.18
C GLY A 81 3.26 4.01 -5.97
N HIS A 82 3.86 3.01 -5.30
CA HIS A 82 4.50 1.87 -5.97
C HIS A 82 3.52 0.98 -6.76
N GLY A 83 2.26 0.94 -6.37
CA GLY A 83 1.22 0.13 -7.01
C GLY A 83 0.25 0.93 -7.88
N THR A 84 0.51 2.19 -8.18
CA THR A 84 -0.38 3.03 -8.99
C THR A 84 -0.49 2.47 -10.41
N ARG A 85 -1.71 2.17 -10.85
CA ARG A 85 -2.00 1.62 -12.17
C ARG A 85 -2.90 2.52 -13.00
N VAL A 86 -3.73 3.32 -12.34
CA VAL A 86 -4.72 4.19 -12.98
C VAL A 86 -4.45 5.62 -12.48
N PRO A 87 -4.47 6.63 -13.36
CA PRO A 87 -4.33 8.02 -12.96
C PRO A 87 -5.53 8.48 -12.12
N ALA A 88 -5.26 9.38 -11.18
CA ALA A 88 -6.28 9.97 -10.29
C ALA A 88 -6.86 11.26 -10.90
N ASP A 89 -7.36 11.18 -12.13
CA ASP A 89 -7.80 12.38 -12.86
C ASP A 89 -9.16 12.90 -12.38
N GLY A 90 -9.29 14.21 -12.29
CA GLY A 90 -10.56 14.90 -12.04
C GLY A 90 -11.20 14.64 -10.68
N GLY A 91 -10.47 14.06 -9.73
CA GLY A 91 -10.94 13.72 -8.40
C GLY A 91 -10.04 14.19 -7.27
N ILE A 92 -10.26 13.67 -6.08
CA ILE A 92 -9.39 13.88 -4.91
C ILE A 92 -8.32 12.79 -4.91
N LEU A 93 -7.04 13.17 -4.95
CA LEU A 93 -5.94 12.27 -4.63
C LEU A 93 -5.64 12.37 -3.13
N LEU A 94 -6.14 11.39 -2.37
CA LEU A 94 -5.91 11.31 -0.93
C LEU A 94 -4.55 10.65 -0.66
N LYS A 95 -3.62 11.41 -0.11
CA LYS A 95 -2.32 10.94 0.36
C LYS A 95 -2.43 10.51 1.82
N THR A 96 -1.85 9.36 2.14
CA THR A 96 -1.80 8.84 3.51
C THR A 96 -0.38 8.77 4.05
N THR A 97 0.57 9.39 3.36
CA THR A 97 2.01 9.35 3.68
C THR A 97 2.35 9.86 5.06
N ALA A 98 1.61 10.84 5.57
CA ALA A 98 1.81 11.41 6.91
C ALA A 98 1.28 10.52 8.05
N MET A 99 0.48 9.51 7.76
CA MET A 99 -0.06 8.58 8.76
C MET A 99 0.95 7.45 9.03
N THR A 100 1.89 7.66 9.95
CA THR A 100 3.07 6.79 10.14
C THR A 100 3.15 6.06 11.47
N SER A 101 2.05 5.98 12.23
CA SER A 101 2.06 5.26 13.50
C SER A 101 2.36 3.77 13.31
N LEU A 102 3.25 3.23 14.15
CA LEU A 102 3.70 1.85 14.15
C LEU A 102 3.81 1.34 15.59
N LEU A 103 3.22 0.19 15.86
CA LEU A 103 3.34 -0.52 17.12
C LEU A 103 3.71 -1.98 16.84
N ILE A 104 4.69 -2.52 17.58
CA ILE A 104 5.01 -3.94 17.61
C ILE A 104 4.60 -4.50 18.98
N ASP A 105 3.79 -5.54 18.96
CA ASP A 105 3.48 -6.38 20.11
C ASP A 105 4.27 -7.69 19.97
N PRO A 106 5.41 -7.82 20.65
CA PRO A 106 6.28 -8.98 20.50
C PRO A 106 5.70 -10.25 21.15
N GLU A 107 4.88 -10.12 22.19
CA GLU A 107 4.26 -11.27 22.86
C GLU A 107 3.21 -11.92 21.98
N ARG A 108 2.35 -11.12 21.37
CA ARG A 108 1.33 -11.56 20.43
C ARG A 108 1.89 -11.76 19.01
N ARG A 109 3.11 -11.29 18.77
CA ARG A 109 3.74 -11.25 17.43
C ARG A 109 2.88 -10.53 16.39
N ILE A 110 2.37 -9.37 16.76
CA ILE A 110 1.52 -8.55 15.90
C ILE A 110 2.19 -7.19 15.67
N ALA A 111 2.15 -6.73 14.42
CA ALA A 111 2.40 -5.34 14.07
C ALA A 111 1.07 -4.64 13.81
N LYS A 112 0.92 -3.41 14.30
CA LYS A 112 -0.16 -2.49 13.97
C LYS A 112 0.43 -1.27 13.31
N VAL A 113 -0.06 -0.94 12.12
CA VAL A 113 0.48 0.15 11.30
C VAL A 113 -0.61 1.05 10.76
N ALA A 114 -0.30 2.33 10.64
CA ALA A 114 -1.07 3.27 9.84
C ALA A 114 -0.66 3.19 8.35
N PRO A 115 -1.49 3.68 7.41
CA PRO A 115 -1.34 3.41 5.98
C PRO A 115 -0.12 4.06 5.31
N GLY A 116 0.52 5.05 5.93
CA GLY A 116 1.76 5.68 5.45
C GLY A 116 3.03 4.92 5.81
N VAL A 117 2.95 3.91 6.66
CA VAL A 117 4.13 3.13 7.11
C VAL A 117 4.73 2.33 5.94
N ARG A 118 6.06 2.36 5.85
CA ARG A 118 6.85 1.58 4.88
C ARG A 118 7.42 0.32 5.53
N TRP A 119 7.72 -0.69 4.73
CA TRP A 119 8.29 -1.96 5.21
C TRP A 119 9.58 -1.78 5.99
N GLY A 120 10.43 -0.82 5.61
CA GLY A 120 11.67 -0.54 6.32
C GLY A 120 11.47 -0.27 7.80
N ALA A 121 10.49 0.55 8.17
CA ALA A 121 10.18 0.85 9.56
C ALA A 121 9.73 -0.39 10.35
N VAL A 122 8.87 -1.23 9.75
CA VAL A 122 8.41 -2.48 10.39
C VAL A 122 9.55 -3.46 10.57
N LEU A 123 10.41 -3.63 9.55
CA LEU A 123 11.59 -4.50 9.62
C LEU A 123 12.53 -4.09 10.75
N ASP A 124 12.83 -2.78 10.86
CA ASP A 124 13.74 -2.27 11.89
C ASP A 124 13.15 -2.40 13.31
N ALA A 125 11.85 -2.19 13.46
CA ALA A 125 11.18 -2.34 14.74
C ALA A 125 11.04 -3.82 15.16
N ALA A 126 10.69 -4.72 14.23
CA ALA A 126 10.42 -6.12 14.52
C ALA A 126 11.71 -6.94 14.78
N ARG A 127 12.82 -6.60 14.10
CA ARG A 127 14.09 -7.35 14.23
C ARG A 127 14.64 -7.41 15.65
N GLN A 128 14.36 -6.39 16.47
CA GLN A 128 14.80 -6.32 17.86
C GLN A 128 14.23 -7.48 18.70
N PHE A 129 13.10 -8.02 18.29
CA PHE A 129 12.41 -9.15 18.92
C PHE A 129 12.65 -10.48 18.18
N GLY A 130 13.54 -10.50 17.17
CA GLY A 130 13.76 -11.69 16.34
C GLY A 130 12.56 -12.06 15.47
N LEU A 131 11.76 -11.06 15.11
CA LEU A 131 10.55 -11.20 14.31
C LEU A 131 10.71 -10.53 12.94
N ALA A 132 10.02 -11.07 11.93
CA ALA A 132 9.96 -10.50 10.60
C ALA A 132 8.53 -10.46 10.04
N PRO A 133 8.15 -9.41 9.29
CA PRO A 133 6.94 -9.35 8.50
C PRO A 133 7.11 -10.11 7.17
N LEU A 134 6.01 -10.34 6.46
CA LEU A 134 6.03 -10.84 5.08
C LEU A 134 6.18 -9.70 4.08
N SER A 135 7.28 -8.97 4.16
CA SER A 135 7.58 -7.84 3.28
C SER A 135 8.00 -8.28 1.88
N GLY A 136 7.87 -7.39 0.92
CA GLY A 136 8.44 -7.54 -0.42
C GLY A 136 9.97 -7.30 -0.44
N SER A 137 10.49 -7.08 -1.64
CA SER A 137 11.94 -6.93 -1.89
C SER A 137 12.48 -5.52 -1.63
N HIS A 138 11.64 -4.52 -1.43
CA HIS A 138 12.06 -3.13 -1.28
C HIS A 138 11.52 -2.48 0.00
N ARG A 139 12.41 -1.85 0.76
CA ARG A 139 12.10 -1.26 2.07
C ARG A 139 11.15 -0.05 2.01
N ASP A 140 11.15 0.70 0.89
CA ASP A 140 10.35 1.92 0.74
C ASP A 140 8.92 1.68 0.27
N VAL A 141 8.55 0.45 -0.05
CA VAL A 141 7.17 0.09 -0.39
C VAL A 141 6.27 0.23 0.84
N GLY A 142 5.10 0.84 0.64
CA GLY A 142 4.08 1.01 1.68
C GLY A 142 3.45 -0.33 2.09
N VAL A 143 3.38 -0.56 3.39
CA VAL A 143 2.86 -1.82 3.97
C VAL A 143 1.43 -2.09 3.54
N THR A 144 0.55 -1.10 3.71
CA THR A 144 -0.89 -1.28 3.51
C THR A 144 -1.23 -1.59 2.06
N GLY A 145 -0.80 -0.76 1.10
CA GLY A 145 -1.11 -1.00 -0.32
C GLY A 145 -0.54 -2.32 -0.85
N TYR A 146 0.66 -2.70 -0.43
CA TYR A 146 1.27 -3.99 -0.75
C TYR A 146 0.44 -5.16 -0.21
N THR A 147 0.04 -5.09 1.05
CA THR A 147 -0.69 -6.17 1.72
C THR A 147 -2.11 -6.33 1.19
N LEU A 148 -2.81 -5.23 0.92
CA LEU A 148 -4.16 -5.26 0.33
C LEU A 148 -4.17 -5.87 -1.09
N GLY A 149 -3.05 -5.80 -1.81
CA GLY A 149 -2.86 -6.45 -3.12
C GLY A 149 -2.40 -7.92 -3.05
N GLY A 150 -2.39 -8.52 -1.86
CA GLY A 150 -1.90 -9.87 -1.60
C GLY A 150 -0.49 -9.88 -0.99
N GLY A 151 0.48 -9.29 -1.65
CA GLY A 151 1.86 -9.14 -1.16
C GLY A 151 2.69 -10.42 -1.20
N VAL A 152 3.45 -10.60 -2.28
CA VAL A 152 4.39 -11.72 -2.45
C VAL A 152 5.80 -11.29 -2.05
N GLY A 153 6.39 -11.98 -1.07
CA GLY A 153 7.75 -11.70 -0.59
C GLY A 153 8.63 -12.95 -0.52
N TRP A 154 9.87 -12.78 -0.06
CA TRP A 154 10.85 -13.86 0.03
C TRP A 154 10.47 -14.97 1.02
N LEU A 155 9.57 -14.71 1.96
CA LEU A 155 9.09 -15.70 2.93
C LEU A 155 7.77 -16.37 2.51
N ALA A 156 7.24 -16.06 1.31
CA ALA A 156 5.90 -16.46 0.89
C ALA A 156 5.73 -17.98 0.75
N ARG A 157 6.75 -18.72 0.33
CA ARG A 157 6.65 -20.18 0.23
C ARG A 157 6.42 -20.86 1.58
N LYS A 158 6.97 -20.31 2.66
CA LYS A 158 6.82 -20.87 4.00
C LYS A 158 5.59 -20.35 4.74
N TYR A 159 5.27 -19.06 4.59
CA TYR A 159 4.30 -18.38 5.44
C TYR A 159 3.08 -17.84 4.69
N GLY A 160 3.01 -17.99 3.36
CA GLY A 160 1.93 -17.44 2.54
C GLY A 160 2.17 -15.98 2.13
N PHE A 161 1.12 -15.34 1.64
CA PHE A 161 1.13 -13.93 1.25
C PHE A 161 1.05 -13.01 2.48
N ALA A 162 1.44 -11.75 2.33
CA ALA A 162 1.28 -10.76 3.39
C ALA A 162 -0.19 -10.62 3.82
N ALA A 163 -1.14 -10.73 2.88
CA ALA A 163 -2.57 -10.72 3.14
C ALA A 163 -3.03 -11.86 4.05
N ASP A 164 -2.38 -13.03 4.01
CA ASP A 164 -2.71 -14.18 4.87
C ASP A 164 -2.33 -13.92 6.33
N SER A 165 -1.40 -13.01 6.57
CA SER A 165 -0.98 -12.61 7.92
C SER A 165 -1.87 -11.53 8.54
N VAL A 166 -2.75 -10.89 7.79
CA VAL A 166 -3.66 -9.85 8.31
C VAL A 166 -4.61 -10.48 9.33
N VAL A 167 -4.76 -9.82 10.46
CA VAL A 167 -5.69 -10.24 11.53
C VAL A 167 -6.83 -9.25 11.69
N ARG A 168 -6.61 -7.97 11.37
CA ARG A 168 -7.60 -6.92 11.55
C ARG A 168 -7.26 -5.69 10.71
N ALA A 169 -8.27 -5.00 10.24
CA ALA A 169 -8.15 -3.69 9.61
C ALA A 169 -9.23 -2.74 10.13
N GLU A 170 -8.89 -1.46 10.25
CA GLU A 170 -9.87 -0.39 10.37
C GLU A 170 -10.05 0.23 8.98
N VAL A 171 -11.28 0.35 8.54
CA VAL A 171 -11.62 0.78 7.18
C VAL A 171 -12.65 1.89 7.24
N VAL A 172 -12.42 2.98 6.50
CA VAL A 172 -13.44 3.97 6.17
C VAL A 172 -14.15 3.51 4.91
N THR A 173 -15.41 3.13 5.03
CA THR A 173 -16.26 2.68 3.92
C THR A 173 -16.76 3.84 3.06
N ALA A 174 -17.31 3.55 1.87
CA ALA A 174 -17.76 4.56 0.91
C ALA A 174 -18.84 5.51 1.44
N ASP A 175 -19.55 5.13 2.49
CA ASP A 175 -20.51 5.99 3.20
C ASP A 175 -19.87 6.85 4.31
N GLY A 176 -18.54 6.79 4.47
CA GLY A 176 -17.79 7.55 5.47
C GLY A 176 -17.85 7.00 6.89
N ARG A 177 -18.41 5.79 7.09
CA ARG A 177 -18.35 5.10 8.39
C ARG A 177 -17.02 4.43 8.60
N VAL A 178 -16.60 4.36 9.86
CA VAL A 178 -15.43 3.57 10.29
C VAL A 178 -15.92 2.20 10.74
N VAL A 179 -15.38 1.17 10.15
CA VAL A 179 -15.69 -0.22 10.52
C VAL A 179 -14.41 -1.00 10.81
N THR A 180 -14.51 -1.98 11.69
CA THR A 180 -13.46 -2.97 11.91
C THR A 180 -13.74 -4.19 11.05
N ALA A 181 -12.77 -4.62 10.26
CA ALA A 181 -12.82 -5.85 9.47
C ALA A 181 -11.88 -6.88 10.08
N SER A 182 -12.41 -8.02 10.49
CA SER A 182 -11.68 -9.18 11.02
C SER A 182 -12.44 -10.46 10.69
N ALA A 183 -11.93 -11.62 11.12
CA ALA A 183 -12.65 -12.88 10.93
C ALA A 183 -14.02 -12.91 11.64
N GLU A 184 -14.16 -12.13 12.73
CA GLU A 184 -15.37 -12.07 13.57
C GLU A 184 -16.25 -10.86 13.29
N GLN A 185 -15.68 -9.79 12.69
CA GLN A 185 -16.38 -8.53 12.42
C GLN A 185 -16.27 -8.17 10.94
N HIS A 186 -17.38 -8.02 10.25
CA HIS A 186 -17.43 -7.77 8.79
C HIS A 186 -16.54 -8.76 8.00
N PRO A 187 -16.77 -10.08 8.14
CA PRO A 187 -15.91 -11.10 7.55
C PRO A 187 -15.86 -11.06 6.02
N ASP A 188 -16.92 -10.60 5.36
CA ASP A 188 -17.01 -10.35 3.93
C ASP A 188 -16.05 -9.23 3.49
N LEU A 189 -16.06 -8.09 4.19
CA LEU A 189 -15.12 -7.01 3.97
C LEU A 189 -13.68 -7.46 4.27
N PHE A 190 -13.49 -8.22 5.35
CA PHE A 190 -12.18 -8.75 5.72
C PHE A 190 -11.61 -9.68 4.65
N TRP A 191 -12.46 -10.51 4.04
CA TRP A 191 -12.07 -11.33 2.90
C TRP A 191 -11.71 -10.46 1.69
N ALA A 192 -12.54 -9.48 1.35
CA ALA A 192 -12.40 -8.64 0.16
C ALA A 192 -11.12 -7.80 0.16
N ILE A 193 -10.75 -7.21 1.30
CA ILE A 193 -9.54 -6.37 1.41
C ILE A 193 -8.22 -7.17 1.37
N ARG A 194 -8.26 -8.48 1.56
CA ARG A 194 -7.08 -9.34 1.54
C ARG A 194 -6.81 -9.89 0.12
N GLY A 195 -6.36 -9.01 -0.77
CA GLY A 195 -6.04 -9.29 -2.17
C GLY A 195 -6.86 -8.45 -3.17
N GLY A 196 -8.04 -7.94 -2.76
CA GLY A 196 -8.91 -7.13 -3.62
C GLY A 196 -8.54 -5.65 -3.72
N THR A 197 -7.42 -5.24 -3.11
CA THR A 197 -6.91 -3.86 -3.10
C THR A 197 -7.84 -2.84 -2.42
N GLY A 198 -7.78 -1.55 -2.82
CA GLY A 198 -8.49 -0.44 -2.18
C GLY A 198 -9.95 -0.23 -2.62
N ASN A 199 -10.58 -1.19 -3.35
CA ASN A 199 -11.93 -1.00 -3.91
C ASN A 199 -13.05 -1.01 -2.87
N PHE A 200 -12.77 -1.40 -1.63
CA PHE A 200 -13.78 -1.64 -0.59
C PHE A 200 -13.76 -0.59 0.53
N GLY A 201 -12.94 0.44 0.39
CA GLY A 201 -12.79 1.52 1.36
C GLY A 201 -11.33 1.90 1.59
N VAL A 202 -11.12 2.86 2.48
CA VAL A 202 -9.79 3.36 2.83
C VAL A 202 -9.34 2.75 4.15
N VAL A 203 -8.28 1.95 4.14
CA VAL A 203 -7.70 1.38 5.37
C VAL A 203 -6.93 2.46 6.11
N THR A 204 -7.29 2.67 7.38
CA THR A 204 -6.67 3.64 8.29
C THR A 204 -5.78 3.00 9.36
N SER A 205 -5.95 1.69 9.58
CA SER A 205 -5.09 0.89 10.44
C SER A 205 -5.09 -0.57 9.96
N LEU A 206 -3.92 -1.21 9.98
CA LEU A 206 -3.75 -2.61 9.59
C LEU A 206 -2.98 -3.35 10.69
N GLU A 207 -3.52 -4.47 11.15
CA GLU A 207 -2.86 -5.38 12.08
C GLU A 207 -2.54 -6.71 11.40
N PHE A 208 -1.31 -7.18 11.54
CA PHE A 208 -0.86 -8.43 10.91
C PHE A 208 0.17 -9.17 11.76
N ARG A 209 0.25 -10.50 11.56
CA ARG A 209 1.19 -11.37 12.27
C ARG A 209 2.61 -11.16 11.80
N LEU A 210 3.53 -11.24 12.76
CA LEU A 210 4.96 -11.33 12.55
C LEU A 210 5.43 -12.78 12.77
N HIS A 211 6.47 -13.17 12.07
CA HIS A 211 7.00 -14.54 12.09
C HIS A 211 8.35 -14.61 12.79
N PRO A 212 8.67 -15.72 13.52
CA PRO A 212 9.93 -15.88 14.23
C PRO A 212 11.07 -16.19 13.27
N VAL A 213 11.59 -15.15 12.62
CA VAL A 213 12.71 -15.22 11.69
C VAL A 213 13.80 -14.25 12.16
N ARG A 214 14.87 -14.79 12.71
CA ARG A 214 15.99 -13.99 13.23
C ARG A 214 17.07 -13.75 12.18
N GLN A 215 17.26 -14.72 11.30
CA GLN A 215 18.34 -14.71 10.30
C GLN A 215 17.85 -15.39 9.03
N VAL A 216 18.28 -14.86 7.90
CA VAL A 216 18.11 -15.47 6.57
C VAL A 216 19.46 -15.58 5.90
N HIS A 217 19.62 -16.63 5.08
CA HIS A 217 20.73 -16.75 4.15
C HIS A 217 20.23 -16.33 2.77
N ALA A 218 20.95 -15.45 2.12
CA ALA A 218 20.60 -14.97 0.79
C ALA A 218 21.85 -14.86 -0.09
N GLY A 219 21.67 -15.01 -1.40
CA GLY A 219 22.74 -14.88 -2.38
C GLY A 219 22.20 -14.76 -3.79
N ILE A 220 23.09 -14.39 -4.72
CA ILE A 220 22.82 -14.30 -6.15
C ILE A 220 23.87 -15.14 -6.87
N VAL A 221 23.42 -15.92 -7.85
CA VAL A 221 24.30 -16.66 -8.75
C VAL A 221 24.11 -16.14 -10.17
N TYR A 222 25.20 -15.74 -10.79
CA TYR A 222 25.22 -15.22 -12.16
C TYR A 222 25.65 -16.30 -13.15
N TYR A 223 25.00 -16.31 -14.29
CA TYR A 223 25.31 -17.19 -15.40
C TYR A 223 25.34 -16.40 -16.71
N GLY A 224 26.17 -16.81 -17.65
CA GLY A 224 26.14 -16.27 -19.02
C GLY A 224 24.81 -16.53 -19.70
N ILE A 225 24.33 -15.57 -20.46
CA ILE A 225 23.01 -15.64 -21.12
C ILE A 225 22.95 -16.78 -22.15
N ASP A 226 24.07 -17.17 -22.76
CA ASP A 226 24.22 -18.32 -23.64
C ASP A 226 23.77 -19.64 -22.98
N ARG A 227 23.87 -19.74 -21.67
CA ARG A 227 23.45 -20.90 -20.87
C ARG A 227 21.99 -20.84 -20.40
N ALA A 228 21.26 -19.76 -20.67
CA ALA A 228 19.94 -19.51 -20.09
C ALA A 228 18.97 -20.69 -20.28
N ALA A 229 18.90 -21.28 -21.50
CA ALA A 229 17.99 -22.38 -21.78
C ALA A 229 18.29 -23.65 -20.93
N ALA A 230 19.56 -23.96 -20.73
CA ALA A 230 19.97 -25.12 -19.92
C ALA A 230 19.69 -24.87 -18.43
N ILE A 231 19.98 -23.65 -17.95
CA ILE A 231 19.77 -23.25 -16.55
C ILE A 231 18.29 -23.20 -16.21
N LEU A 232 17.44 -22.64 -17.07
CA LEU A 232 16.00 -22.58 -16.85
C LEU A 232 15.36 -23.97 -16.80
N ARG A 233 15.81 -24.91 -17.65
CA ARG A 233 15.38 -26.32 -17.56
C ARG A 233 15.76 -26.94 -16.22
N ARG A 234 17.03 -26.78 -15.82
CA ARG A 234 17.51 -27.29 -14.53
C ARG A 234 16.77 -26.65 -13.36
N TYR A 235 16.56 -25.33 -13.41
CA TYR A 235 15.82 -24.58 -12.40
C TYR A 235 14.40 -25.08 -12.24
N ARG A 236 13.67 -25.29 -13.34
CA ARG A 236 12.30 -25.85 -13.34
C ARG A 236 12.25 -27.19 -12.60
N ASP A 237 13.16 -28.10 -12.92
CA ASP A 237 13.14 -29.45 -12.34
C ASP A 237 13.55 -29.42 -10.86
N TRP A 238 14.55 -28.59 -10.54
CA TRP A 238 15.07 -28.44 -9.19
C TRP A 238 14.05 -27.75 -8.24
N THR A 239 13.32 -26.73 -8.67
CA THR A 239 12.36 -26.01 -7.82
C THR A 239 11.22 -26.90 -7.31
N ALA A 240 10.92 -28.00 -7.98
CA ALA A 240 9.92 -28.98 -7.52
C ALA A 240 10.38 -29.78 -6.28
N THR A 241 11.68 -29.81 -5.97
CA THR A 241 12.27 -30.65 -4.90
C THR A 241 12.75 -29.85 -3.70
N VAL A 242 12.78 -28.51 -3.77
CA VAL A 242 13.33 -27.68 -2.70
C VAL A 242 12.32 -27.43 -1.57
N PRO A 243 12.79 -27.30 -0.32
CA PRO A 243 11.92 -27.07 0.83
C PRO A 243 11.22 -25.71 0.76
N ASN A 244 10.13 -25.54 1.48
CA ASN A 244 9.36 -24.31 1.50
C ASN A 244 10.11 -23.11 2.14
N GLU A 245 11.16 -23.38 2.89
CA GLU A 245 12.07 -22.38 3.46
C GLU A 245 12.91 -21.66 2.40
N LEU A 246 13.06 -22.26 1.21
CA LEU A 246 13.84 -21.68 0.13
C LEU A 246 12.92 -20.98 -0.89
N SER A 247 13.03 -19.67 -0.99
CA SER A 247 12.43 -18.86 -2.06
C SER A 247 13.49 -18.43 -3.06
N THR A 248 13.19 -18.55 -4.34
CA THR A 248 14.11 -18.22 -5.43
C THR A 248 13.40 -17.42 -6.52
N ALA A 249 14.16 -16.62 -7.24
CA ALA A 249 13.70 -15.91 -8.42
C ALA A 249 14.77 -15.98 -9.52
N VAL A 250 14.33 -15.93 -10.78
CA VAL A 250 15.21 -15.79 -11.93
C VAL A 250 15.03 -14.40 -12.52
N VAL A 251 16.15 -13.72 -12.74
CA VAL A 251 16.17 -12.40 -13.38
C VAL A 251 17.03 -12.49 -14.64
N LEU A 252 16.46 -12.12 -15.77
CA LEU A 252 17.19 -11.95 -17.03
C LEU A 252 17.47 -10.45 -17.19
N THR A 253 18.74 -10.09 -17.15
CA THR A 253 19.16 -8.70 -17.25
C THR A 253 20.35 -8.55 -18.19
N ARG A 254 20.49 -7.39 -18.81
CA ARG A 254 21.74 -6.96 -19.43
C ARG A 254 22.53 -6.22 -18.35
N VAL A 255 23.71 -6.71 -18.05
CA VAL A 255 24.67 -5.98 -17.23
C VAL A 255 25.38 -5.02 -18.19
N PRO A 256 25.50 -3.72 -17.87
CA PRO A 256 26.23 -2.77 -18.68
C PRO A 256 27.71 -3.12 -18.80
#